data_69b6591b72941af1212ef14c08ef6fed
#
_entry.id   69b6591b72941af1212ef14c08ef6fed
#
_cell.length_a   1.000
_cell.length_b   1.000
_cell.length_c   1.000
_cell.angle_alpha   90.00
_cell.angle_beta   90.00
_cell.angle_gamma   90.00
#
_symmetry.space_group_name_H-M   'P 1'
#
loop_
_entity.id
_entity.type
_entity.pdbx_description
1 polymer ?
#
loop_
_entity_poly.entity_id
_entity_poly.type
_entity_poly.pdbx_seq_one_letter_code
_entity_poly.pdbx_strand_id
1 'polypeptide(L)'
;VERSRGLGDVYKRQSLYKGAKPVLWSVVEKTALADAEVEYEDHTSNTIYVKFLIKNSTDKDLIESNIVIWTTTPWTIPGNRALAYGKELDYSLIVVEELEEDSLAKINDKLIFASELLENVTKEIGIKKFSTKKKFKGDNLSTCECEHPFKQLGYDFIVKPFHGDFVNLEQGTGVVHIAPGHGDDDYVLGIENNVDIIQTVQDDGKYNQHAVGFEGEHIYKVDHKIADKLEEFSK
;
A
#
# COMPACT_ATOMS: atom_id res chain seq x y z
N VAL A 1 49.85 1.40 -0.83
CA VAL A 1 49.54 1.74 -2.24
C VAL A 1 48.80 0.61 -2.97
N GLU A 2 49.03 -0.65 -2.63
CA GLU A 2 48.37 -1.79 -3.31
C GLU A 2 46.89 -1.99 -2.89
N ARG A 3 46.49 -1.59 -1.67
CA ARG A 3 45.11 -1.73 -1.19
C ARG A 3 44.10 -0.81 -1.89
N SER A 4 44.56 0.31 -2.47
CA SER A 4 43.66 1.22 -3.20
C SER A 4 43.40 0.80 -4.66
N ARG A 5 44.22 -0.10 -5.22
CA ARG A 5 44.05 -0.61 -6.59
C ARG A 5 42.84 -1.52 -6.74
N GLY A 6 42.51 -2.31 -5.72
CA GLY A 6 41.37 -3.22 -5.74
C GLY A 6 40.02 -2.48 -5.88
N LEU A 7 39.79 -1.42 -5.10
CA LEU A 7 38.57 -0.61 -5.18
C LEU A 7 38.43 0.13 -6.51
N GLY A 8 39.57 0.68 -7.04
CA GLY A 8 39.58 1.33 -8.35
C GLY A 8 39.27 0.38 -9.51
N ASP A 9 39.69 -0.88 -9.40
CA ASP A 9 39.41 -1.91 -10.42
C ASP A 9 37.97 -2.37 -10.41
N VAL A 10 37.35 -2.52 -9.22
CA VAL A 10 35.92 -2.82 -9.04
C VAL A 10 35.06 -1.70 -9.62
N TYR A 11 35.41 -0.45 -9.37
CA TYR A 11 34.73 0.71 -9.93
C TYR A 11 34.85 0.78 -11.47
N LYS A 12 36.03 0.56 -12.01
CA LYS A 12 36.27 0.56 -13.47
C LYS A 12 35.50 -0.53 -14.20
N ARG A 13 35.26 -1.67 -13.55
CA ARG A 13 34.45 -2.77 -14.09
C ARG A 13 32.97 -2.57 -13.92
N GLN A 14 32.53 -1.42 -13.39
CA GLN A 14 31.10 -1.12 -13.08
C GLN A 14 30.46 -2.10 -12.11
N SER A 15 31.26 -2.80 -11.30
CA SER A 15 30.75 -3.71 -10.26
C SER A 15 30.35 -2.98 -8.97
N LEU A 16 30.65 -1.69 -8.87
CA LEU A 16 30.26 -0.81 -7.77
C LEU A 16 29.41 0.33 -8.34
N TYR A 17 28.19 0.44 -7.84
CA TYR A 17 27.27 1.51 -8.19
C TYR A 17 26.62 2.09 -6.93
N LYS A 18 26.15 3.34 -7.02
CA LYS A 18 25.35 3.95 -5.96
C LYS A 18 23.89 3.57 -6.20
N GLY A 19 23.30 2.90 -5.24
CA GLY A 19 21.89 2.53 -5.23
C GLY A 19 21.22 2.95 -3.92
N ALA A 20 19.91 2.84 -3.87
CA ALA A 20 19.11 2.97 -2.65
C ALA A 20 18.20 1.75 -2.56
N LYS A 21 17.91 1.31 -1.33
CA LYS A 21 16.90 0.28 -1.03
C LYS A 21 16.34 0.55 0.37
N PRO A 22 15.14 0.09 0.69
CA PRO A 22 14.64 0.09 2.07
C PRO A 22 15.60 -0.68 2.99
N VAL A 23 15.79 -0.16 4.19
CA VAL A 23 16.61 -0.80 5.23
C VAL A 23 15.95 -0.56 6.58
N LEU A 24 16.19 -1.45 7.55
CA LEU A 24 15.83 -1.22 8.94
C LEU A 24 16.58 0.02 9.45
N TRP A 25 15.85 0.93 10.07
CA TRP A 25 16.37 2.26 10.42
C TRP A 25 15.99 2.65 11.85
N SER A 26 16.98 3.07 12.64
CA SER A 26 16.72 3.70 13.92
C SER A 26 16.50 5.21 13.75
N VAL A 27 15.31 5.68 14.09
CA VAL A 27 14.97 7.11 14.06
C VAL A 27 15.62 7.87 15.21
N VAL A 28 16.08 7.18 16.26
CA VAL A 28 16.75 7.76 17.44
C VAL A 28 18.21 8.02 17.12
N GLU A 29 18.94 6.99 16.70
CA GLU A 29 20.36 7.08 16.31
C GLU A 29 20.57 7.66 14.93
N LYS A 30 19.51 7.72 14.09
CA LYS A 30 19.53 8.18 12.69
C LYS A 30 20.54 7.40 11.84
N THR A 31 20.44 6.08 11.93
CA THR A 31 21.32 5.15 11.22
C THR A 31 20.60 3.88 10.80
N ALA A 32 21.09 3.26 9.74
CA ALA A 32 20.66 1.91 9.36
C ALA A 32 21.09 0.89 10.42
N LEU A 33 20.25 -0.11 10.65
CA LEU A 33 20.49 -1.20 11.58
C LEU A 33 20.98 -2.45 10.81
N ALA A 34 21.94 -3.16 11.39
CA ALA A 34 22.25 -4.51 10.99
C ALA A 34 21.22 -5.49 11.60
N ASP A 35 21.00 -6.65 10.98
CA ASP A 35 20.02 -7.64 11.47
C ASP A 35 20.23 -8.02 12.93
N ALA A 36 21.50 -8.06 13.38
CA ALA A 36 21.85 -8.37 14.77
C ALA A 36 21.54 -7.27 15.78
N GLU A 37 21.20 -6.07 15.32
CA GLU A 37 20.85 -4.91 16.16
C GLU A 37 19.33 -4.75 16.30
N VAL A 38 18.56 -5.60 15.63
CA VAL A 38 17.10 -5.54 15.66
C VAL A 38 16.56 -6.40 16.78
N GLU A 39 15.81 -5.80 17.67
CA GLU A 39 15.05 -6.48 18.72
C GLU A 39 13.57 -6.46 18.36
N TYR A 40 12.90 -7.61 18.54
CA TYR A 40 11.47 -7.76 18.27
C TYR A 40 10.69 -7.73 19.56
N GLU A 41 9.68 -6.87 19.64
CA GLU A 41 8.76 -6.76 20.76
C GLU A 41 7.32 -6.87 20.26
N ASP A 42 6.43 -7.32 21.14
CA ASP A 42 4.99 -7.31 20.87
C ASP A 42 4.51 -5.87 20.72
N HIS A 43 3.93 -5.54 19.60
CA HIS A 43 3.40 -4.22 19.30
C HIS A 43 1.93 -4.28 18.90
N THR A 44 1.11 -3.42 19.51
CA THR A 44 -0.28 -3.23 19.11
C THR A 44 -0.36 -2.07 18.11
N SER A 45 -0.72 -2.37 16.88
CA SER A 45 -0.92 -1.37 15.83
C SER A 45 -2.40 -1.19 15.49
N ASN A 46 -2.75 0.00 15.02
CA ASN A 46 -4.04 0.22 14.39
C ASN A 46 -4.06 -0.44 13.01
N THR A 47 -5.14 -1.15 12.71
CA THR A 47 -5.38 -1.71 11.39
C THR A 47 -6.45 -0.89 10.68
N ILE A 48 -6.28 -0.65 9.38
CA ILE A 48 -7.24 0.10 8.59
C ILE A 48 -7.55 -0.59 7.26
N TYR A 49 -8.78 -0.40 6.79
CA TYR A 49 -9.21 -0.70 5.43
C TYR A 49 -9.26 0.59 4.62
N VAL A 50 -8.69 0.58 3.41
CA VAL A 50 -8.61 1.79 2.57
C VAL A 50 -9.14 1.51 1.18
N LYS A 51 -10.00 2.39 0.67
CA LYS A 51 -10.61 2.32 -0.65
C LYS A 51 -9.81 3.11 -1.68
N PHE A 52 -9.48 2.46 -2.79
CA PHE A 52 -8.87 3.07 -3.97
C PHE A 52 -9.88 3.09 -5.11
N LEU A 53 -10.41 4.25 -5.45
CA LEU A 53 -11.44 4.42 -6.47
C LEU A 53 -10.88 4.20 -7.87
N ILE A 54 -11.43 3.24 -8.62
CA ILE A 54 -11.09 3.00 -10.01
C ILE A 54 -11.74 4.07 -10.89
N LYS A 55 -10.92 4.87 -11.58
CA LYS A 55 -11.38 5.91 -12.52
C LYS A 55 -11.35 5.45 -13.97
N ASN A 56 -10.48 4.51 -14.29
CA ASN A 56 -10.36 3.98 -15.64
C ASN A 56 -10.05 2.48 -15.60
N SER A 57 -10.59 1.75 -16.56
CA SER A 57 -10.33 0.32 -16.80
C SER A 57 -10.84 -0.06 -18.18
N THR A 58 -10.24 -1.08 -18.80
CA THR A 58 -10.80 -1.71 -19.99
C THR A 58 -12.09 -2.49 -19.70
N ASP A 59 -12.24 -2.97 -18.47
CA ASP A 59 -13.45 -3.59 -17.94
C ASP A 59 -14.37 -2.51 -17.33
N LYS A 60 -15.37 -2.12 -18.08
CA LYS A 60 -16.30 -1.02 -17.69
C LYS A 60 -17.07 -1.28 -16.40
N ASP A 61 -17.28 -2.55 -16.03
CA ASP A 61 -18.00 -2.90 -14.80
C ASP A 61 -17.21 -2.52 -13.55
N LEU A 62 -15.87 -2.41 -13.66
CA LEU A 62 -14.99 -2.05 -12.56
C LEU A 62 -14.87 -0.53 -12.34
N ILE A 63 -15.26 0.29 -13.34
CA ILE A 63 -15.20 1.76 -13.22
C ILE A 63 -16.18 2.22 -12.13
N GLU A 64 -15.76 3.20 -11.32
CA GLU A 64 -16.49 3.72 -10.16
C GLU A 64 -16.75 2.63 -9.08
N SER A 65 -15.89 1.61 -9.00
CA SER A 65 -15.77 0.71 -7.85
C SER A 65 -14.46 0.95 -7.11
N ASN A 66 -14.33 0.39 -5.93
CA ASN A 66 -13.18 0.58 -5.08
C ASN A 66 -12.42 -0.74 -4.89
N ILE A 67 -11.13 -0.74 -5.19
CA ILE A 67 -10.23 -1.77 -4.68
C ILE A 67 -9.99 -1.46 -3.20
N VAL A 68 -10.17 -2.45 -2.34
CA VAL A 68 -9.96 -2.27 -0.90
C VAL A 68 -8.69 -2.99 -0.48
N ILE A 69 -7.83 -2.28 0.23
CA ILE A 69 -6.65 -2.86 0.88
C ILE A 69 -6.84 -2.88 2.40
N TRP A 70 -6.05 -3.69 3.08
CA TRP A 70 -5.90 -3.72 4.51
C TRP A 70 -4.43 -3.51 4.88
N THR A 71 -4.17 -2.74 5.92
CA THR A 71 -2.80 -2.52 6.40
C THR A 71 -2.74 -2.36 7.91
N THR A 72 -1.65 -2.85 8.51
CA THR A 72 -1.28 -2.65 9.91
C THR A 72 -0.37 -1.43 10.12
N THR A 73 0.02 -0.77 9.05
CA THR A 73 0.95 0.37 9.04
C THR A 73 0.34 1.58 8.32
N PRO A 74 -0.69 2.24 8.91
CA PRO A 74 -1.36 3.39 8.29
C PRO A 74 -0.40 4.48 7.84
N TRP A 75 0.69 4.68 8.57
CA TRP A 75 1.70 5.69 8.27
C TRP A 75 2.39 5.51 6.92
N THR A 76 2.28 4.35 6.26
CA THR A 76 2.86 4.16 4.91
C THR A 76 1.94 4.63 3.78
N ILE A 77 0.65 4.91 4.04
CA ILE A 77 -0.31 5.35 3.02
C ILE A 77 0.12 6.62 2.28
N PRO A 78 0.70 7.66 2.91
CA PRO A 78 1.25 8.81 2.18
C PRO A 78 2.38 8.45 1.19
N GLY A 79 3.07 7.33 1.45
CA GLY A 79 4.10 6.77 0.57
C GLY A 79 3.57 5.85 -0.53
N ASN A 80 2.26 5.57 -0.57
CA ASN A 80 1.66 4.70 -1.58
C ASN A 80 1.92 5.23 -3.00
N ARG A 81 2.26 4.32 -3.93
CA ARG A 81 2.46 4.62 -5.36
C ARG A 81 1.83 3.58 -6.28
N ALA A 82 1.48 2.40 -5.76
CA ALA A 82 0.88 1.33 -6.53
C ALA A 82 0.03 0.42 -5.64
N LEU A 83 -0.61 -0.56 -6.24
CA LEU A 83 -1.25 -1.70 -5.60
C LEU A 83 -0.64 -2.99 -6.13
N ALA A 84 -0.63 -4.06 -5.33
CA ALA A 84 -0.26 -5.39 -5.79
C ALA A 84 -1.45 -6.34 -5.71
N TYR A 85 -1.60 -7.20 -6.71
CA TYR A 85 -2.63 -8.24 -6.78
C TYR A 85 -2.04 -9.59 -7.21
N GLY A 86 -2.72 -10.68 -6.86
CA GLY A 86 -2.35 -12.02 -7.35
C GLY A 86 -3.03 -12.32 -8.68
N LYS A 87 -2.25 -12.54 -9.74
CA LYS A 87 -2.75 -12.73 -11.11
C LYS A 87 -3.76 -13.89 -11.23
N GLU A 88 -3.46 -15.01 -10.60
CA GLU A 88 -4.27 -16.23 -10.66
C GLU A 88 -5.40 -16.27 -9.62
N LEU A 89 -5.43 -15.32 -8.69
CA LEU A 89 -6.47 -15.24 -7.68
C LEU A 89 -7.80 -14.82 -8.28
N ASP A 90 -8.88 -15.31 -7.68
CA ASP A 90 -10.25 -14.90 -8.03
C ASP A 90 -10.66 -13.70 -7.18
N TYR A 91 -11.20 -12.67 -7.82
CA TYR A 91 -11.73 -11.47 -7.19
C TYR A 91 -13.22 -11.34 -7.41
N SER A 92 -13.88 -10.70 -6.46
CA SER A 92 -15.31 -10.41 -6.50
C SER A 92 -15.56 -8.92 -6.39
N LEU A 93 -16.36 -8.38 -7.30
CA LEU A 93 -16.99 -7.06 -7.18
C LEU A 93 -18.34 -7.26 -6.50
N ILE A 94 -18.51 -6.66 -5.34
CA ILE A 94 -19.76 -6.68 -4.58
C ILE A 94 -20.40 -5.29 -4.52
N VAL A 95 -21.71 -5.27 -4.27
CA VAL A 95 -22.45 -4.05 -3.91
C VAL A 95 -23.06 -4.24 -2.55
N VAL A 96 -22.80 -3.30 -1.66
CA VAL A 96 -23.27 -3.30 -0.27
C VAL A 96 -24.76 -2.97 -0.23
N GLU A 97 -25.57 -3.83 0.41
CA GLU A 97 -27.03 -3.70 0.53
C GLU A 97 -27.49 -3.39 1.95
N GLU A 98 -26.87 -4.01 2.97
CA GLU A 98 -27.19 -3.79 4.39
C GLU A 98 -25.91 -3.74 5.22
N LEU A 99 -25.91 -2.93 6.27
CA LEU A 99 -24.78 -2.71 7.16
C LEU A 99 -25.12 -3.07 8.60
N GLU A 100 -24.10 -3.43 9.37
CA GLU A 100 -24.13 -3.41 10.83
C GLU A 100 -24.09 -1.95 11.33
N GLU A 101 -24.40 -1.74 12.62
CA GLU A 101 -24.50 -0.39 13.21
C GLU A 101 -23.15 0.37 13.16
N ASP A 102 -22.04 -0.36 13.39
CA ASP A 102 -20.68 0.19 13.41
C ASP A 102 -19.88 -0.09 12.13
N SER A 103 -20.55 -0.21 10.97
CA SER A 103 -19.91 -0.56 9.72
C SER A 103 -18.96 0.54 9.21
N LEU A 104 -17.81 0.12 8.69
CA LEU A 104 -16.85 0.97 7.99
C LEU A 104 -17.25 1.27 6.54
N ALA A 105 -18.20 0.51 5.97
CA ALA A 105 -18.68 0.66 4.61
C ALA A 105 -19.92 1.56 4.53
N LYS A 106 -20.36 1.86 3.31
CA LYS A 106 -21.60 2.62 3.03
C LYS A 106 -22.52 1.80 2.13
N ILE A 107 -23.84 2.02 2.27
CA ILE A 107 -24.85 1.45 1.36
C ILE A 107 -24.52 1.87 -0.08
N ASN A 108 -24.63 0.92 -1.01
CA ASN A 108 -24.26 1.03 -2.42
C ASN A 108 -22.76 1.16 -2.71
N ASP A 109 -21.88 1.04 -1.71
CA ASP A 109 -20.45 0.89 -1.99
C ASP A 109 -20.23 -0.30 -2.92
N LYS A 110 -19.40 -0.10 -3.95
CA LYS A 110 -18.93 -1.13 -4.86
C LYS A 110 -17.49 -1.48 -4.47
N LEU A 111 -17.30 -2.66 -3.92
CA LEU A 111 -16.03 -3.07 -3.31
C LEU A 111 -15.46 -4.31 -4.00
N ILE A 112 -14.15 -4.35 -4.14
CA ILE A 112 -13.40 -5.46 -4.75
C ILE A 112 -12.48 -6.07 -3.71
N PHE A 113 -12.62 -7.40 -3.53
CA PHE A 113 -11.81 -8.24 -2.66
C PHE A 113 -11.47 -9.55 -3.35
N ALA A 114 -10.46 -10.25 -2.88
CA ALA A 114 -10.26 -11.64 -3.26
C ALA A 114 -11.46 -12.50 -2.80
N SER A 115 -11.94 -13.36 -3.69
CA SER A 115 -13.19 -14.11 -3.48
C SER A 115 -13.15 -15.03 -2.27
N GLU A 116 -11.98 -15.60 -1.93
CA GLU A 116 -11.80 -16.48 -0.77
C GLU A 116 -11.87 -15.71 0.55
N LEU A 117 -11.47 -14.45 0.57
CA LEU A 117 -11.47 -13.60 1.77
C LEU A 117 -12.80 -12.87 2.00
N LEU A 118 -13.72 -12.95 1.03
CA LEU A 118 -14.93 -12.13 0.99
C LEU A 118 -15.78 -12.23 2.26
N GLU A 119 -16.03 -13.44 2.77
CA GLU A 119 -16.86 -13.64 3.98
C GLU A 119 -16.19 -13.06 5.24
N ASN A 120 -14.87 -13.25 5.37
CA ASN A 120 -14.13 -12.73 6.52
C ASN A 120 -14.10 -11.21 6.50
N VAL A 121 -13.70 -10.62 5.36
CA VAL A 121 -13.57 -9.17 5.21
C VAL A 121 -14.93 -8.48 5.38
N THR A 122 -16.01 -8.99 4.75
CA THR A 122 -17.33 -8.37 4.88
C THR A 122 -17.83 -8.38 6.31
N LYS A 123 -17.56 -9.45 7.07
CA LYS A 123 -17.88 -9.53 8.49
C LYS A 123 -17.07 -8.51 9.32
N GLU A 124 -15.76 -8.40 9.07
CA GLU A 124 -14.88 -7.49 9.83
C GLU A 124 -15.24 -6.02 9.61
N ILE A 125 -15.63 -5.64 8.38
CA ILE A 125 -16.00 -4.25 8.05
C ILE A 125 -17.50 -3.95 8.30
N GLY A 126 -18.26 -4.92 8.85
CA GLY A 126 -19.65 -4.74 9.24
C GLY A 126 -20.63 -4.71 8.08
N ILE A 127 -20.39 -5.46 7.00
CA ILE A 127 -21.35 -5.65 5.91
C ILE A 127 -22.25 -6.84 6.24
N LYS A 128 -23.53 -6.57 6.44
CA LYS A 128 -24.53 -7.59 6.77
C LYS A 128 -25.07 -8.31 5.54
N LYS A 129 -25.25 -7.58 4.44
CA LYS A 129 -25.75 -8.12 3.18
C LYS A 129 -25.14 -7.41 1.98
N PHE A 130 -24.82 -8.19 0.98
CA PHE A 130 -24.28 -7.70 -0.30
C PHE A 130 -24.75 -8.56 -1.47
N SER A 131 -24.66 -8.04 -2.69
CA SER A 131 -24.81 -8.81 -3.93
C SER A 131 -23.49 -8.83 -4.70
N THR A 132 -23.10 -10.01 -5.18
CA THR A 132 -21.94 -10.15 -6.06
C THR A 132 -22.35 -9.78 -7.47
N LYS A 133 -21.76 -8.71 -8.00
CA LYS A 133 -22.01 -8.24 -9.38
C LYS A 133 -21.16 -8.98 -10.39
N LYS A 134 -19.90 -9.29 -10.03
CA LYS A 134 -18.95 -9.90 -10.96
C LYS A 134 -17.89 -10.70 -10.20
N LYS A 135 -17.49 -11.83 -10.77
CA LYS A 135 -16.28 -12.56 -10.40
C LYS A 135 -15.31 -12.55 -11.57
N PHE A 136 -14.02 -12.38 -11.29
CA PHE A 136 -13.01 -12.23 -12.34
C PHE A 136 -11.62 -12.63 -11.82
N LYS A 137 -10.69 -12.93 -12.72
CA LYS A 137 -9.29 -13.20 -12.38
C LYS A 137 -8.52 -11.91 -12.11
N GLY A 138 -7.52 -11.98 -11.23
CA GLY A 138 -6.70 -10.83 -10.86
C GLY A 138 -6.10 -10.08 -12.04
N ASP A 139 -5.78 -10.77 -13.13
CA ASP A 139 -5.24 -10.16 -14.35
C ASP A 139 -6.12 -9.03 -14.93
N ASN A 140 -7.43 -9.04 -14.67
CA ASN A 140 -8.32 -7.94 -15.05
C ASN A 140 -8.00 -6.62 -14.31
N LEU A 141 -7.38 -6.68 -13.12
CA LEU A 141 -6.97 -5.50 -12.38
C LEU A 141 -5.79 -4.76 -13.04
N SER A 142 -5.02 -5.43 -13.90
CA SER A 142 -3.87 -4.85 -14.60
C SER A 142 -4.20 -3.60 -15.42
N THR A 143 -5.46 -3.47 -15.86
CA THR A 143 -5.92 -2.34 -16.68
C THR A 143 -6.54 -1.21 -15.86
N CYS A 144 -6.64 -1.38 -14.54
CA CYS A 144 -7.25 -0.40 -13.67
C CYS A 144 -6.30 0.79 -13.40
N GLU A 145 -6.90 1.96 -13.32
CA GLU A 145 -6.24 3.19 -12.90
C GLU A 145 -7.05 3.78 -11.73
N CYS A 146 -6.42 3.83 -10.56
CA CYS A 146 -7.07 4.26 -9.33
C CYS A 146 -6.64 5.66 -8.91
N GLU A 147 -7.50 6.36 -8.19
CA GLU A 147 -7.15 7.57 -7.47
C GLU A 147 -6.47 7.21 -6.15
N HIS A 148 -5.48 7.99 -5.77
CA HIS A 148 -4.90 7.91 -4.42
C HIS A 148 -5.95 8.34 -3.38
N PRO A 149 -6.04 7.68 -2.19
CA PRO A 149 -7.04 8.03 -1.17
C PRO A 149 -6.95 9.49 -0.72
N PHE A 150 -5.75 10.07 -0.73
CA PHE A 150 -5.51 11.49 -0.38
C PHE A 150 -5.46 12.44 -1.59
N LYS A 151 -6.13 12.13 -2.70
CA LYS A 151 -6.21 13.02 -3.85
C LYS A 151 -6.60 14.45 -3.49
N GLN A 152 -7.52 14.61 -2.55
CA GLN A 152 -7.99 15.93 -2.08
C GLN A 152 -6.90 16.75 -1.36
N LEU A 153 -5.84 16.11 -0.89
CA LEU A 153 -4.66 16.78 -0.31
C LEU A 153 -3.59 17.11 -1.36
N GLY A 154 -3.79 16.74 -2.63
CA GLY A 154 -2.82 17.00 -3.70
C GLY A 154 -2.03 15.77 -4.16
N TYR A 155 -2.41 14.56 -3.74
CA TYR A 155 -1.86 13.30 -4.30
C TYR A 155 -2.50 13.03 -5.66
N ASP A 156 -2.20 13.90 -6.64
CA ASP A 156 -2.83 13.90 -7.97
C ASP A 156 -2.00 13.10 -8.98
N PHE A 157 -1.86 11.80 -8.69
CA PHE A 157 -1.25 10.83 -9.57
C PHE A 157 -2.09 9.54 -9.62
N ILE A 158 -1.86 8.76 -10.67
CA ILE A 158 -2.57 7.51 -10.88
C ILE A 158 -1.88 6.40 -10.08
N VAL A 159 -2.66 5.66 -9.28
CA VAL A 159 -2.23 4.45 -8.61
C VAL A 159 -2.62 3.25 -9.47
N LYS A 160 -1.63 2.50 -9.96
CA LYS A 160 -1.85 1.32 -10.82
C LYS A 160 -1.66 0.02 -10.03
N PRO A 161 -2.54 -0.97 -10.23
CA PRO A 161 -2.30 -2.32 -9.76
C PRO A 161 -1.27 -3.06 -10.64
N PHE A 162 -0.35 -3.78 -9.99
CA PHE A 162 0.62 -4.66 -10.64
C PHE A 162 0.52 -6.07 -10.05
N HIS A 163 0.98 -7.06 -10.80
CA HIS A 163 1.08 -8.41 -10.28
C HIS A 163 2.24 -8.50 -9.27
N GLY A 164 1.98 -9.13 -8.12
CA GLY A 164 2.98 -9.43 -7.11
C GLY A 164 2.85 -10.88 -6.64
N ASP A 165 3.92 -11.68 -6.79
CA ASP A 165 3.93 -13.09 -6.38
C ASP A 165 3.81 -13.29 -4.86
N PHE A 166 4.11 -12.24 -4.07
CA PHE A 166 3.99 -12.25 -2.62
C PHE A 166 2.55 -12.06 -2.11
N VAL A 167 1.61 -11.70 -3.00
CA VAL A 167 0.20 -11.54 -2.61
C VAL A 167 -0.41 -12.89 -2.30
N ASN A 168 -0.87 -13.07 -1.07
CA ASN A 168 -1.47 -14.30 -0.56
C ASN A 168 -2.87 -14.07 0.01
N LEU A 169 -3.52 -15.13 0.47
CA LEU A 169 -4.88 -15.12 1.01
C LEU A 169 -4.93 -15.48 2.51
N GLU A 170 -3.83 -15.36 3.21
CA GLU A 170 -3.77 -15.68 4.65
C GLU A 170 -4.47 -14.60 5.49
N GLN A 171 -4.39 -13.34 5.04
CA GLN A 171 -5.03 -12.20 5.71
C GLN A 171 -5.26 -11.03 4.74
N GLY A 172 -6.01 -10.03 5.19
CA GLY A 172 -6.28 -8.81 4.44
C GLY A 172 -7.37 -9.00 3.39
N THR A 173 -7.19 -8.40 2.22
CA THR A 173 -8.21 -8.32 1.16
C THR A 173 -7.82 -9.05 -0.13
N GLY A 174 -6.59 -9.60 -0.20
CA GLY A 174 -6.00 -10.13 -1.43
C GLY A 174 -5.47 -9.04 -2.37
N VAL A 175 -5.45 -7.80 -1.92
CA VAL A 175 -4.75 -6.68 -2.57
C VAL A 175 -3.89 -5.97 -1.53
N VAL A 176 -2.66 -5.66 -1.89
CA VAL A 176 -1.68 -5.00 -1.01
C VAL A 176 -1.37 -3.61 -1.54
N HIS A 177 -1.34 -2.61 -0.67
CA HIS A 177 -0.83 -1.30 -1.07
C HIS A 177 0.70 -1.31 -1.15
N ILE A 178 1.26 -0.58 -2.07
CA ILE A 178 2.69 -0.56 -2.37
C ILE A 178 3.27 0.82 -2.09
N ALA A 179 4.22 0.86 -1.16
CA ALA A 179 4.98 2.05 -0.81
C ALA A 179 6.50 1.78 -1.00
N PRO A 180 7.05 1.96 -2.21
CA PRO A 180 8.40 1.53 -2.58
C PRO A 180 9.53 2.14 -1.75
N GLY A 181 9.27 3.22 -1.03
CA GLY A 181 10.21 3.85 -0.09
C GLY A 181 10.30 3.16 1.28
N HIS A 182 9.45 2.16 1.57
CA HIS A 182 9.29 1.61 2.93
C HIS A 182 9.40 0.08 3.00
N GLY A 183 8.96 -0.68 2.00
CA GLY A 183 8.99 -2.15 1.99
C GLY A 183 9.97 -2.71 0.95
N ASP A 184 10.62 -3.85 1.26
CA ASP A 184 11.55 -4.51 0.33
C ASP A 184 10.82 -5.06 -0.90
N ASP A 185 9.70 -5.79 -0.71
CA ASP A 185 8.89 -6.30 -1.82
C ASP A 185 8.27 -5.16 -2.63
N ASP A 186 7.84 -4.09 -1.96
CA ASP A 186 7.30 -2.88 -2.58
C ASP A 186 8.37 -2.20 -3.46
N TYR A 187 9.60 -2.14 -2.96
CA TYR A 187 10.74 -1.58 -3.69
C TYR A 187 11.05 -2.39 -4.95
N VAL A 188 11.11 -3.72 -4.83
CA VAL A 188 11.37 -4.62 -5.97
C VAL A 188 10.29 -4.45 -7.04
N LEU A 189 9.01 -4.54 -6.64
CA LEU A 189 7.88 -4.33 -7.53
C LEU A 189 7.91 -2.94 -8.17
N GLY A 190 8.30 -1.92 -7.40
CA GLY A 190 8.45 -0.55 -7.89
C GLY A 190 9.50 -0.42 -8.98
N ILE A 191 10.68 -1.01 -8.79
CA ILE A 191 11.78 -1.01 -9.79
C ILE A 191 11.34 -1.74 -11.06
N GLU A 192 10.74 -2.94 -10.94
CA GLU A 192 10.33 -3.76 -12.08
C GLU A 192 9.26 -3.07 -12.96
N ASN A 193 8.41 -2.25 -12.34
CA ASN A 193 7.30 -1.57 -13.02
C ASN A 193 7.54 -0.08 -13.25
N ASN A 194 8.75 0.44 -13.02
CA ASN A 194 9.11 1.85 -13.16
C ASN A 194 8.19 2.79 -12.34
N VAL A 195 7.83 2.36 -11.13
CA VAL A 195 7.07 3.17 -10.17
C VAL A 195 8.02 4.09 -9.42
N ASP A 196 7.63 5.34 -9.20
CA ASP A 196 8.44 6.31 -8.47
C ASP A 196 8.71 5.87 -7.03
N ILE A 197 9.98 5.88 -6.64
CA ILE A 197 10.41 5.57 -5.28
C ILE A 197 10.58 6.90 -4.54
N ILE A 198 9.56 7.28 -3.80
CA ILE A 198 9.53 8.54 -3.05
C ILE A 198 9.77 8.25 -1.57
N GLN A 199 10.81 8.83 -1.02
CA GLN A 199 11.03 8.84 0.42
C GLN A 199 10.14 9.91 1.06
N THR A 200 9.20 9.50 1.90
CA THR A 200 8.27 10.40 2.59
C THR A 200 8.67 10.69 4.04
N VAL A 201 9.58 9.90 4.60
CA VAL A 201 10.02 9.99 6.00
C VAL A 201 11.49 10.39 6.06
N GLN A 202 11.82 11.33 6.95
CA GLN A 202 13.17 11.80 7.23
C GLN A 202 13.89 10.88 8.23
N ASP A 203 15.18 11.11 8.41
CA ASP A 203 16.04 10.32 9.31
C ASP A 203 15.55 10.28 10.77
N ASP A 204 14.82 11.32 11.21
CA ASP A 204 14.26 11.42 12.54
C ASP A 204 12.82 10.88 12.68
N GLY A 205 12.34 10.16 11.67
CA GLY A 205 11.01 9.56 11.66
C GLY A 205 9.86 10.54 11.38
N LYS A 206 10.14 11.77 10.98
CA LYS A 206 9.10 12.73 10.60
C LYS A 206 8.86 12.74 9.11
N TYR A 207 7.63 13.03 8.73
CA TYR A 207 7.32 13.24 7.33
C TYR A 207 7.98 14.49 6.76
N ASN A 208 8.42 14.38 5.52
CA ASN A 208 8.90 15.50 4.72
C ASN A 208 7.78 16.07 3.83
N GLN A 209 8.13 17.02 2.94
CA GLN A 209 7.18 17.69 2.04
C GLN A 209 6.46 16.76 1.05
N HIS A 210 6.91 15.51 0.86
CA HIS A 210 6.26 14.54 -0.03
C HIS A 210 5.04 13.86 0.63
N ALA A 211 4.94 13.92 1.96
CA ALA A 211 3.75 13.47 2.70
C ALA A 211 2.78 14.64 2.93
N VAL A 212 2.20 15.14 1.84
CA VAL A 212 1.34 16.33 1.82
C VAL A 212 0.18 16.18 2.81
N GLY A 213 0.01 17.18 3.68
CA GLY A 213 -1.00 17.19 4.74
C GLY A 213 -0.56 16.52 6.06
N PHE A 214 0.63 15.89 6.07
CA PHE A 214 1.21 15.23 7.25
C PHE A 214 2.63 15.70 7.56
N GLU A 215 3.15 16.68 6.83
CA GLU A 215 4.52 17.19 6.99
C GLU A 215 4.83 17.55 8.43
N GLY A 216 6.01 17.11 8.92
CA GLY A 216 6.47 17.32 10.28
C GLY A 216 5.87 16.40 11.35
N GLU A 217 4.83 15.64 11.02
CA GLU A 217 4.28 14.63 11.93
C GLU A 217 5.24 13.42 12.05
N HIS A 218 5.28 12.82 13.22
CA HIS A 218 6.13 11.64 13.48
C HIS A 218 5.36 10.35 13.19
N ILE A 219 5.97 9.40 12.46
CA ILE A 219 5.32 8.15 12.02
C ILE A 219 4.71 7.33 13.16
N TYR A 220 5.30 7.32 14.35
CA TYR A 220 4.78 6.60 15.52
C TYR A 220 3.54 7.25 16.20
N LYS A 221 3.08 8.40 15.69
CA LYS A 221 1.97 9.15 16.29
C LYS A 221 0.88 9.54 15.29
N VAL A 222 1.09 9.25 14.01
CA VAL A 222 0.27 9.81 12.93
C VAL A 222 -0.92 8.93 12.56
N ASP A 223 -0.96 7.66 12.96
CA ASP A 223 -1.95 6.68 12.50
C ASP A 223 -3.40 7.17 12.66
N HIS A 224 -3.75 7.73 13.81
CA HIS A 224 -5.09 8.28 14.02
C HIS A 224 -5.40 9.43 13.07
N LYS A 225 -4.43 10.34 12.85
CA LYS A 225 -4.62 11.46 11.92
C LYS A 225 -4.81 10.99 10.47
N ILE A 226 -4.14 9.92 10.09
CA ILE A 226 -4.31 9.29 8.78
C ILE A 226 -5.69 8.65 8.67
N ALA A 227 -6.11 7.89 9.69
CA ALA A 227 -7.45 7.30 9.73
C ALA A 227 -8.54 8.37 9.67
N ASP A 228 -8.45 9.42 10.49
CA ASP A 228 -9.40 10.54 10.49
C ASP A 228 -9.50 11.22 9.11
N LYS A 229 -8.36 11.39 8.42
CA LYS A 229 -8.35 11.96 7.06
C LYS A 229 -8.95 11.03 6.01
N LEU A 230 -8.72 9.74 6.12
CA LEU A 230 -9.34 8.75 5.24
C LEU A 230 -10.87 8.73 5.44
N GLU A 231 -11.32 8.79 6.68
CA GLU A 231 -12.75 8.87 7.01
C GLU A 231 -13.38 10.16 6.48
N GLU A 232 -12.73 11.31 6.69
CA GLU A 232 -13.16 12.61 6.15
C GLU A 232 -13.37 12.55 4.63
N PHE A 233 -12.48 11.87 3.90
CA PHE A 233 -12.58 11.71 2.46
C PHE A 233 -13.40 10.49 2.04
N SER A 234 -13.98 9.76 2.99
CA SER A 234 -14.78 8.55 2.75
C SER A 234 -14.03 7.43 2.01
N LYS A 235 -12.79 7.21 2.38
CA LYS A 235 -11.87 6.25 1.72
C LYS A 235 -11.55 4.98 2.54
#